data_e03351245e0b60cd8a9a275c147ee2a0
#
_entry.id   e03351245e0b60cd8a9a275c147ee2a0
#
_cell.length_a   1.000
_cell.length_b   1.000
_cell.length_c   1.000
_cell.angle_alpha   90.00
_cell.angle_beta   90.00
_cell.angle_gamma   90.00
#
_symmetry.space_group_name_H-M   'P 1'
#
loop_
_entity.id
_entity.type
_entity.pdbx_description
1 polymer ?
#
loop_
_entity_poly.entity_id
_entity_poly.type
_entity_poly.pdbx_seq_one_letter_code
_entity_poly.pdbx_strand_id
1 'polypeptide(L)'
;RRQRQMCIRDRHGRYYTYTVTVDGISRQTGDPYARAAGVNGTRSMIVDLARTAPSGWERDVRPVIPPEQRAVWEVSVRDFSQDAASGVRPAWRGKFLAFTQTGTTLHGDGIHPTCLNHLKRLGVGYVQLMPIFDFGSVDEAKPLLRQYNWGYDPTNYNFPEGSYSTDPARGEVRVRECKEMIAALHAAGIGVIMDVVYNHMYRYENVLNNTVPDYFFRQNEDGSLS
;
A
#
# COMPACT_ATOMS: atom_id res chain seq x y z
N ARG A 1 -8.64 -28.09 1.80
CA ARG A 1 -9.22 -26.78 1.43
C ARG A 1 -10.23 -26.24 2.47
N ARG A 2 -11.14 -27.06 3.03
CA ARG A 2 -12.09 -26.63 4.08
C ARG A 2 -11.40 -26.18 5.38
N GLN A 3 -10.33 -26.84 5.78
CA GLN A 3 -9.59 -26.52 7.01
C GLN A 3 -8.87 -25.16 6.95
N ARG A 4 -8.39 -24.73 5.77
CA ARG A 4 -7.81 -23.38 5.57
C ARG A 4 -8.83 -22.26 5.74
N GLN A 5 -10.06 -22.42 5.25
CA GLN A 5 -11.11 -21.39 5.39
C GLN A 5 -11.56 -21.21 6.84
N MET A 6 -11.68 -22.29 7.62
CA MET A 6 -11.97 -22.21 9.06
C MET A 6 -10.85 -21.48 9.81
N CYS A 7 -9.58 -21.79 9.54
CA CYS A 7 -8.44 -21.15 10.20
C CYS A 7 -8.38 -19.62 9.96
N ILE A 8 -8.76 -19.13 8.78
CA ILE A 8 -8.75 -17.67 8.48
C ILE A 8 -9.81 -16.94 9.30
N ARG A 9 -11.02 -17.47 9.40
CA ARG A 9 -12.14 -16.83 10.13
C ARG A 9 -11.88 -16.73 11.63
N ASP A 10 -11.36 -17.79 12.22
CA ASP A 10 -11.16 -17.88 13.68
C ASP A 10 -9.86 -17.19 14.14
N ARG A 11 -8.93 -16.90 13.21
CA ARG A 11 -7.60 -16.36 13.51
C ARG A 11 -7.30 -15.01 12.88
N HIS A 12 -8.31 -14.34 12.35
CA HIS A 12 -8.17 -12.97 11.83
C HIS A 12 -7.48 -12.08 12.87
N GLY A 13 -6.48 -11.31 12.44
CA GLY A 13 -5.69 -10.44 13.29
C GLY A 13 -4.49 -11.12 13.97
N ARG A 14 -4.28 -12.42 13.76
CA ARG A 14 -3.09 -13.11 14.27
C ARG A 14 -1.91 -12.94 13.31
N TYR A 15 -0.74 -12.71 13.89
CA TYR A 15 0.51 -12.64 13.15
C TYR A 15 1.24 -13.96 13.16
N TYR A 16 1.97 -14.24 12.09
CA TYR A 16 2.75 -15.47 11.94
C TYR A 16 4.00 -15.24 11.08
N THR A 17 4.93 -16.15 11.21
CA THR A 17 6.09 -16.32 10.33
C THR A 17 6.25 -17.80 10.02
N TYR A 18 7.02 -18.10 8.98
CA TYR A 18 7.47 -19.45 8.67
C TYR A 18 8.92 -19.61 9.09
N THR A 19 9.30 -20.82 9.49
CA THR A 19 10.69 -21.27 9.49
C THR A 19 10.84 -22.21 8.31
N VAL A 20 11.68 -21.83 7.36
CA VAL A 20 11.96 -22.61 6.14
C VAL A 20 13.38 -23.14 6.23
N THR A 21 13.54 -24.45 6.02
CA THR A 21 14.86 -25.11 6.00
C THR A 21 15.14 -25.62 4.60
N VAL A 22 16.23 -25.12 4.00
CA VAL A 22 16.72 -25.55 2.69
C VAL A 22 18.20 -25.87 2.88
N ASP A 23 18.64 -27.04 2.40
CA ASP A 23 20.02 -27.53 2.50
C ASP A 23 20.61 -27.43 3.90
N GLY A 24 19.80 -27.75 4.93
CA GLY A 24 20.19 -27.71 6.34
C GLY A 24 20.24 -26.31 6.95
N ILE A 25 20.01 -25.24 6.18
CA ILE A 25 19.97 -23.85 6.68
C ILE A 25 18.54 -23.42 6.93
N SER A 26 18.25 -23.07 8.19
CA SER A 26 16.92 -22.59 8.60
C SER A 26 16.87 -21.07 8.58
N ARG A 27 15.84 -20.51 7.94
CA ARG A 27 15.55 -19.08 7.88
C ARG A 27 14.13 -18.79 8.36
N GLN A 28 13.97 -17.74 9.19
CA GLN A 28 12.65 -17.24 9.53
C GLN A 28 12.22 -16.19 8.49
N THR A 29 10.98 -16.30 8.01
CA THR A 29 10.47 -15.43 6.95
C THR A 29 8.98 -15.14 7.09
N GLY A 30 8.53 -14.03 6.51
CA GLY A 30 7.12 -13.79 6.23
C GLY A 30 6.59 -14.74 5.14
N ASP A 31 5.31 -14.66 4.89
CA ASP A 31 4.63 -15.37 3.80
C ASP A 31 4.64 -14.50 2.54
N PRO A 32 5.27 -14.93 1.43
CA PRO A 32 5.24 -14.16 0.19
C PRO A 32 3.84 -13.97 -0.41
N TYR A 33 2.86 -14.75 0.04
CA TYR A 33 1.45 -14.63 -0.36
C TYR A 33 0.57 -13.90 0.67
N ALA A 34 1.15 -13.33 1.73
CA ALA A 34 0.41 -12.57 2.71
C ALA A 34 -0.38 -11.42 2.06
N ARG A 35 -1.56 -11.12 2.61
CA ARG A 35 -2.43 -10.02 2.17
C ARG A 35 -2.48 -8.87 3.18
N ALA A 36 -1.80 -9.03 4.29
CA ALA A 36 -1.59 -8.02 5.33
C ALA A 36 -0.37 -8.42 6.17
N ALA A 37 0.25 -7.46 6.78
CA ALA A 37 1.39 -7.66 7.67
C ALA A 37 1.39 -6.67 8.84
N GLY A 38 2.21 -6.96 9.84
CA GLY A 38 2.53 -6.02 10.91
C GLY A 38 3.55 -4.98 10.47
N VAL A 39 4.00 -4.19 11.44
CA VAL A 39 4.99 -3.11 11.24
C VAL A 39 6.20 -3.60 10.45
N ASN A 40 6.61 -2.81 9.46
CA ASN A 40 7.76 -3.04 8.57
C ASN A 40 7.67 -4.39 7.79
N GLY A 41 6.47 -4.91 7.56
CA GLY A 41 6.26 -6.13 6.78
C GLY A 41 6.89 -7.41 7.36
N THR A 42 7.45 -7.36 8.58
CA THR A 42 8.29 -8.44 9.14
C THR A 42 7.52 -9.70 9.53
N ARG A 43 6.23 -9.57 9.84
CA ARG A 43 5.34 -10.68 10.19
C ARG A 43 4.08 -10.59 9.36
N SER A 44 3.74 -11.68 8.70
CA SER A 44 2.48 -11.81 7.97
C SER A 44 1.30 -11.88 8.91
N MET A 45 0.14 -11.41 8.45
CA MET A 45 -1.10 -11.42 9.23
C MET A 45 -2.14 -12.31 8.57
N ILE A 46 -2.83 -13.13 9.36
CA ILE A 46 -4.03 -13.84 8.92
C ILE A 46 -5.17 -12.83 8.82
N VAL A 47 -5.60 -12.51 7.61
CA VAL A 47 -6.63 -11.51 7.35
C VAL A 47 -7.83 -12.10 6.62
N ASP A 48 -9.02 -11.82 7.12
CA ASP A 48 -10.27 -11.99 6.38
C ASP A 48 -10.51 -10.69 5.60
N LEU A 49 -10.32 -10.74 4.28
CA LEU A 49 -10.42 -9.55 3.42
C LEU A 49 -11.85 -8.96 3.37
N ALA A 50 -12.88 -9.74 3.67
CA ALA A 50 -14.24 -9.22 3.77
C ALA A 50 -14.38 -8.24 4.93
N ARG A 51 -13.65 -8.46 6.03
CA ARG A 51 -13.63 -7.56 7.21
C ARG A 51 -12.84 -6.27 6.99
N THR A 52 -12.10 -6.16 5.89
CA THR A 52 -11.37 -4.95 5.49
C THR A 52 -12.12 -4.14 4.44
N ALA A 53 -13.30 -4.58 4.01
CA ALA A 53 -14.11 -3.86 3.05
C ALA A 53 -14.77 -2.64 3.73
N PRO A 54 -14.59 -1.43 3.19
CA PRO A 54 -15.36 -0.27 3.64
C PRO A 54 -16.83 -0.42 3.24
N SER A 55 -17.71 0.38 3.86
CA SER A 55 -19.14 0.38 3.51
C SER A 55 -19.34 0.66 2.02
N GLY A 56 -20.09 -0.19 1.34
CA GLY A 56 -20.38 -0.05 -0.08
C GLY A 56 -19.31 -0.59 -1.03
N TRP A 57 -18.23 -1.19 -0.51
CA TRP A 57 -17.13 -1.73 -1.33
C TRP A 57 -17.61 -2.77 -2.36
N GLU A 58 -18.61 -3.56 -2.01
CA GLU A 58 -19.21 -4.57 -2.90
C GLU A 58 -19.92 -3.96 -4.13
N ARG A 59 -20.18 -2.64 -4.09
CA ARG A 59 -20.80 -1.86 -5.19
C ARG A 59 -19.82 -0.89 -5.85
N ASP A 60 -18.55 -0.90 -5.41
CA ASP A 60 -17.53 -0.06 -6.03
C ASP A 60 -17.32 -0.47 -7.50
N VAL A 61 -17.40 0.50 -8.37
CA VAL A 61 -17.23 0.30 -9.80
C VAL A 61 -16.17 1.27 -10.32
N ARG A 62 -15.17 0.71 -10.98
CA ARG A 62 -14.15 1.51 -11.65
C ARG A 62 -14.78 2.45 -12.68
N PRO A 63 -14.50 3.76 -12.65
CA PRO A 63 -14.99 4.70 -13.65
C PRO A 63 -14.57 4.32 -15.06
N VAL A 64 -15.48 4.48 -16.02
CA VAL A 64 -15.17 4.37 -17.44
C VAL A 64 -14.78 5.76 -17.93
N ILE A 65 -13.51 5.95 -18.25
CA ILE A 65 -12.97 7.24 -18.70
C ILE A 65 -12.89 7.24 -20.23
N PRO A 66 -13.60 8.15 -20.93
CA PRO A 66 -13.48 8.31 -22.38
C PRO A 66 -12.03 8.63 -22.80
N PRO A 67 -11.60 8.18 -24.00
CA PRO A 67 -10.22 8.38 -24.45
C PRO A 67 -9.72 9.82 -24.37
N GLU A 68 -10.57 10.78 -24.71
CA GLU A 68 -10.29 12.21 -24.72
C GLU A 68 -10.14 12.83 -23.31
N GLN A 69 -10.57 12.12 -22.27
CA GLN A 69 -10.49 12.54 -20.86
C GLN A 69 -9.41 11.77 -20.08
N ARG A 70 -8.59 10.98 -20.75
CA ARG A 70 -7.56 10.15 -20.12
C ARG A 70 -6.30 10.93 -19.75
N ALA A 71 -6.46 12.02 -19.03
CA ALA A 71 -5.34 12.69 -18.39
C ALA A 71 -4.94 11.93 -17.11
N VAL A 72 -3.65 11.67 -16.94
CA VAL A 72 -3.09 10.96 -15.79
C VAL A 72 -2.32 11.96 -14.92
N TRP A 73 -2.57 11.92 -13.62
CA TRP A 73 -1.76 12.61 -12.62
C TRP A 73 -1.01 11.59 -11.77
N GLU A 74 0.31 11.62 -11.85
CA GLU A 74 1.16 10.83 -10.97
C GLU A 74 1.34 11.52 -9.62
N VAL A 75 1.25 10.73 -8.52
CA VAL A 75 1.35 11.28 -7.17
C VAL A 75 1.85 10.24 -6.15
N SER A 76 2.69 10.70 -5.22
CA SER A 76 3.00 9.97 -3.99
C SER A 76 1.86 10.15 -2.98
N VAL A 77 1.45 9.05 -2.31
CA VAL A 77 0.45 9.13 -1.23
C VAL A 77 0.88 10.09 -0.13
N ARG A 78 2.18 10.09 0.22
CA ARG A 78 2.74 11.00 1.21
C ARG A 78 2.60 12.45 0.77
N ASP A 79 3.10 12.77 -0.42
CA ASP A 79 3.25 14.15 -0.86
C ASP A 79 1.91 14.80 -1.27
N PHE A 80 0.89 13.97 -1.53
CA PHE A 80 -0.47 14.43 -1.80
C PHE A 80 -1.02 15.39 -0.74
N SER A 81 -0.65 15.21 0.53
CA SER A 81 -1.28 15.93 1.63
C SER A 81 -0.35 16.23 2.82
N GLN A 82 0.94 15.89 2.73
CA GLN A 82 1.88 16.01 3.86
C GLN A 82 2.02 17.43 4.37
N ASP A 83 1.96 18.44 3.47
CA ASP A 83 2.04 19.84 3.84
C ASP A 83 0.84 20.25 4.73
N ALA A 84 1.13 21.00 5.79
CA ALA A 84 0.11 21.53 6.68
C ALA A 84 -0.89 22.48 5.97
N ALA A 85 -0.43 23.15 4.92
CA ALA A 85 -1.25 24.02 4.09
C ALA A 85 -2.27 23.26 3.23
N SER A 86 -2.16 21.91 3.10
CA SER A 86 -3.11 21.09 2.35
C SER A 86 -4.56 21.18 2.84
N GLY A 87 -4.79 21.63 4.09
CA GLY A 87 -6.11 21.64 4.72
C GLY A 87 -6.57 20.25 5.19
N VAL A 88 -5.77 19.20 4.97
CA VAL A 88 -6.07 17.86 5.47
C VAL A 88 -5.81 17.79 6.97
N ARG A 89 -6.71 17.11 7.70
CA ARG A 89 -6.55 16.92 9.16
C ARG A 89 -5.19 16.27 9.48
N PRO A 90 -4.51 16.69 10.56
CA PRO A 90 -3.16 16.25 10.88
C PRO A 90 -2.96 14.72 10.90
N ALA A 91 -3.93 13.99 11.45
CA ALA A 91 -3.85 12.52 11.55
C ALA A 91 -3.89 11.78 10.20
N TRP A 92 -4.32 12.44 9.11
CA TRP A 92 -4.47 11.85 7.78
C TRP A 92 -3.44 12.37 6.78
N ARG A 93 -2.64 13.37 7.13
CA ARG A 93 -1.61 13.91 6.24
C ARG A 93 -0.59 12.84 5.86
N GLY A 94 -0.34 12.71 4.57
CA GLY A 94 0.54 11.69 4.01
C GLY A 94 0.00 10.26 4.09
N LYS A 95 -1.29 10.07 4.32
CA LYS A 95 -1.95 8.78 4.51
C LYS A 95 -3.00 8.50 3.43
N PHE A 96 -3.38 7.22 3.25
CA PHE A 96 -4.46 6.84 2.36
C PHE A 96 -5.75 7.62 2.61
N LEU A 97 -6.09 7.85 3.87
CA LEU A 97 -7.31 8.57 4.25
C LEU A 97 -7.34 10.04 3.82
N ALA A 98 -6.20 10.65 3.47
CA ALA A 98 -6.19 12.01 2.94
C ALA A 98 -7.02 12.14 1.64
N PHE A 99 -7.05 11.08 0.84
CA PHE A 99 -7.82 11.03 -0.41
C PHE A 99 -9.33 10.98 -0.19
N THR A 100 -9.78 10.64 1.02
CA THR A 100 -11.22 10.59 1.38
C THR A 100 -11.76 11.92 1.90
N GLN A 101 -10.87 12.85 2.28
CA GLN A 101 -11.28 14.14 2.84
C GLN A 101 -11.69 15.10 1.74
N THR A 102 -12.93 15.57 1.79
CA THR A 102 -13.49 16.57 0.88
C THR A 102 -13.46 17.96 1.50
N GLY A 103 -13.64 19.01 0.67
CA GLY A 103 -13.72 20.39 1.13
C GLY A 103 -12.38 20.99 1.56
N THR A 104 -11.26 20.34 1.27
CA THR A 104 -9.93 20.88 1.61
C THR A 104 -9.54 22.03 0.70
N THR A 105 -8.98 23.08 1.33
CA THR A 105 -8.47 24.27 0.64
C THR A 105 -7.12 24.69 1.24
N LEU A 106 -6.34 25.45 0.47
CA LEU A 106 -5.02 25.94 0.88
C LEU A 106 -5.15 26.77 2.15
N HIS A 107 -4.46 26.36 3.20
CA HIS A 107 -4.56 27.00 4.55
C HIS A 107 -5.99 27.10 5.10
N GLY A 108 -6.96 26.38 4.53
CA GLY A 108 -8.36 26.50 4.92
C GLY A 108 -9.04 27.79 4.44
N ASP A 109 -8.54 28.43 3.39
CA ASP A 109 -9.02 29.71 2.88
C ASP A 109 -10.43 29.67 2.21
N GLY A 110 -10.96 28.48 1.97
CA GLY A 110 -12.25 28.28 1.32
C GLY A 110 -12.29 28.59 -0.19
N ILE A 111 -11.17 28.98 -0.79
CA ILE A 111 -11.10 29.50 -2.18
C ILE A 111 -10.24 28.58 -3.07
N HIS A 112 -9.06 28.19 -2.60
CA HIS A 112 -8.09 27.43 -3.39
C HIS A 112 -8.18 25.94 -3.05
N PRO A 113 -8.87 25.11 -3.86
CA PRO A 113 -9.04 23.70 -3.57
C PRO A 113 -7.70 22.96 -3.59
N THR A 114 -7.55 22.05 -2.63
CA THR A 114 -6.40 21.15 -2.50
C THR A 114 -6.84 19.69 -2.61
N CYS A 115 -5.90 18.78 -2.66
CA CYS A 115 -6.08 17.32 -2.61
C CYS A 115 -7.20 16.83 -3.57
N LEU A 116 -8.16 16.05 -3.10
CA LEU A 116 -9.22 15.49 -3.93
C LEU A 116 -10.04 16.56 -4.68
N ASN A 117 -10.30 17.70 -4.02
CA ASN A 117 -11.04 18.79 -4.64
C ASN A 117 -10.23 19.45 -5.78
N HIS A 118 -8.91 19.54 -5.65
CA HIS A 118 -8.04 20.01 -6.71
C HIS A 118 -8.05 19.07 -7.92
N LEU A 119 -7.94 17.74 -7.68
CA LEU A 119 -8.02 16.74 -8.77
C LEU A 119 -9.33 16.82 -9.53
N LYS A 120 -10.45 16.98 -8.82
CA LYS A 120 -11.77 17.17 -9.45
C LYS A 120 -11.84 18.45 -10.28
N ARG A 121 -11.29 19.56 -9.79
CA ARG A 121 -11.24 20.83 -10.51
C ARG A 121 -10.34 20.76 -11.75
N LEU A 122 -9.24 20.04 -11.65
CA LEU A 122 -8.30 19.82 -12.75
C LEU A 122 -8.89 18.95 -13.86
N GLY A 123 -9.85 18.08 -13.51
CA GLY A 123 -10.53 17.21 -14.48
C GLY A 123 -9.69 16.03 -14.95
N VAL A 124 -8.76 15.53 -14.12
CA VAL A 124 -7.97 14.33 -14.45
C VAL A 124 -8.84 13.08 -14.47
N GLY A 125 -8.62 12.22 -15.46
CA GLY A 125 -9.31 10.94 -15.57
C GLY A 125 -8.72 9.86 -14.65
N TYR A 126 -7.41 9.91 -14.41
CA TYR A 126 -6.70 8.92 -13.58
C TYR A 126 -5.73 9.55 -12.61
N VAL A 127 -5.58 8.91 -11.47
CA VAL A 127 -4.45 9.09 -10.57
C VAL A 127 -3.56 7.85 -10.67
N GLN A 128 -2.30 8.05 -11.04
CA GLN A 128 -1.26 7.02 -10.95
C GLN A 128 -0.56 7.19 -9.61
N LEU A 129 -0.76 6.21 -8.74
CA LEU A 129 -0.10 6.18 -7.44
C LEU A 129 1.32 5.63 -7.61
N MET A 130 2.34 6.41 -7.23
CA MET A 130 3.68 5.86 -6.99
C MET A 130 3.54 4.66 -6.05
N PRO A 131 4.50 3.71 -6.04
CA PRO A 131 4.30 2.41 -5.41
C PRO A 131 3.66 2.47 -4.03
N ILE A 132 2.60 1.70 -3.84
CA ILE A 132 1.82 1.61 -2.60
C ILE A 132 1.90 0.24 -1.93
N PHE A 133 2.66 -0.71 -2.51
CA PHE A 133 3.00 -1.96 -1.85
C PHE A 133 4.01 -1.71 -0.71
N ASP A 134 4.20 -2.69 0.16
CA ASP A 134 5.15 -2.63 1.27
C ASP A 134 6.59 -2.48 0.76
N PHE A 135 7.26 -1.37 1.13
CA PHE A 135 8.59 -1.01 0.68
C PHE A 135 9.56 -0.84 1.86
N GLY A 136 10.87 -0.87 1.57
CA GLY A 136 11.94 -0.67 2.54
C GLY A 136 12.20 0.81 2.86
N SER A 137 13.30 1.08 3.56
CA SER A 137 13.83 2.43 3.86
C SER A 137 12.93 3.35 4.69
N VAL A 138 11.74 2.90 5.08
CA VAL A 138 10.83 3.60 6.00
C VAL A 138 10.58 2.73 7.21
N ASP A 139 10.73 3.28 8.39
CA ASP A 139 10.34 2.64 9.64
C ASP A 139 8.89 3.04 9.97
N GLU A 140 7.96 2.13 9.75
CA GLU A 140 6.53 2.36 9.97
C GLU A 140 6.17 2.71 11.42
N ALA A 141 7.05 2.39 12.38
CA ALA A 141 6.87 2.75 13.79
C ALA A 141 7.19 4.22 14.08
N LYS A 142 7.79 4.95 13.12
CA LYS A 142 8.20 6.33 13.27
C LYS A 142 7.31 7.28 12.45
N PRO A 143 7.23 8.57 12.82
CA PRO A 143 6.48 9.55 12.05
C PRO A 143 6.95 9.65 10.59
N LEU A 144 6.05 9.49 9.64
CA LEU A 144 6.33 9.57 8.20
C LEU A 144 6.91 10.92 7.78
N LEU A 145 6.60 12.00 8.50
CA LEU A 145 7.08 13.36 8.21
C LEU A 145 8.61 13.46 8.06
N ARG A 146 9.35 12.66 8.81
CA ARG A 146 10.82 12.67 8.81
C ARG A 146 11.45 11.62 7.92
N GLN A 147 10.65 10.90 7.15
CA GLN A 147 11.09 9.82 6.28
C GLN A 147 10.56 10.08 4.88
N TYR A 148 11.43 9.91 3.88
CA TYR A 148 11.07 10.11 2.48
C TYR A 148 11.44 8.88 1.67
N ASN A 149 10.47 8.35 0.94
CA ASN A 149 10.66 7.23 0.01
C ASN A 149 9.61 7.33 -1.10
N TRP A 150 10.01 7.07 -2.32
CA TRP A 150 9.10 6.98 -3.46
C TRP A 150 8.42 5.62 -3.59
N GLY A 151 8.89 4.60 -2.83
CA GLY A 151 8.33 3.26 -2.83
C GLY A 151 8.94 2.31 -3.86
N TYR A 152 10.00 2.70 -4.57
CA TYR A 152 10.65 1.86 -5.58
C TYR A 152 11.68 0.88 -5.01
N ASP A 153 11.56 0.52 -3.75
CA ASP A 153 12.38 -0.47 -3.05
C ASP A 153 11.50 -1.54 -2.35
N PRO A 154 10.81 -2.38 -3.15
CA PRO A 154 9.80 -3.30 -2.66
C PRO A 154 10.37 -4.33 -1.67
N THR A 155 9.61 -4.56 -0.59
CA THR A 155 9.86 -5.59 0.42
C THR A 155 8.83 -6.72 0.30
N ASN A 156 7.57 -6.38 0.10
CA ASN A 156 6.48 -7.30 -0.14
C ASN A 156 5.51 -6.72 -1.19
N TYR A 157 5.07 -7.55 -2.13
CA TYR A 157 4.22 -7.09 -3.25
C TYR A 157 2.72 -7.19 -2.98
N ASN A 158 2.28 -8.00 -2.02
CA ASN A 158 0.90 -8.47 -1.96
C ASN A 158 0.03 -7.76 -0.92
N PHE A 159 0.55 -6.72 -0.25
CA PHE A 159 -0.20 -5.88 0.67
C PHE A 159 0.29 -4.44 0.66
N PRO A 160 -0.58 -3.47 1.02
CA PRO A 160 -0.24 -2.06 1.01
C PRO A 160 0.80 -1.67 2.08
N GLU A 161 1.53 -0.60 1.80
CA GLU A 161 2.49 0.04 2.69
C GLU A 161 1.84 0.52 4.00
N GLY A 162 2.46 0.18 5.12
CA GLY A 162 1.92 0.49 6.44
C GLY A 162 2.12 1.93 6.87
N SER A 163 3.19 2.59 6.44
CA SER A 163 3.42 4.01 6.75
C SER A 163 2.34 4.94 6.18
N TYR A 164 1.63 4.49 5.14
CA TYR A 164 0.48 5.20 4.56
C TYR A 164 -0.84 4.94 5.30
N SER A 165 -0.87 4.03 6.28
CA SER A 165 -2.05 3.81 7.13
C SER A 165 -1.99 4.64 8.42
N THR A 166 -3.13 4.82 9.06
CA THR A 166 -3.19 5.53 10.35
C THR A 166 -2.71 4.66 11.52
N ASP A 167 -2.70 3.34 11.35
CA ASP A 167 -2.24 2.39 12.36
C ASP A 167 -1.46 1.23 11.70
N PRO A 168 -0.14 1.37 11.52
CA PRO A 168 0.69 0.32 10.91
C PRO A 168 0.83 -0.93 11.79
N ALA A 169 0.55 -0.84 13.10
CA ALA A 169 0.61 -1.99 13.99
C ALA A 169 -0.52 -3.00 13.74
N ARG A 170 -1.60 -2.55 13.12
CA ARG A 170 -2.76 -3.38 12.76
C ARG A 170 -2.83 -3.57 11.25
N GLY A 171 -2.35 -4.71 10.78
CA GLY A 171 -2.20 -5.01 9.34
C GLY A 171 -3.49 -4.89 8.52
N GLU A 172 -4.68 -5.14 9.12
CA GLU A 172 -5.96 -4.96 8.44
C GLU A 172 -6.29 -3.48 8.14
N VAL A 173 -5.70 -2.53 8.90
CA VAL A 173 -5.97 -1.10 8.73
C VAL A 173 -5.41 -0.60 7.41
N ARG A 174 -4.15 -0.97 7.06
CA ARG A 174 -3.55 -0.59 5.78
C ARG A 174 -4.37 -1.06 4.59
N VAL A 175 -4.94 -2.26 4.67
CA VAL A 175 -5.78 -2.82 3.59
C VAL A 175 -7.10 -2.07 3.47
N ARG A 176 -7.76 -1.79 4.61
CA ARG A 176 -9.04 -1.06 4.64
C ARG A 176 -8.88 0.37 4.11
N GLU A 177 -7.91 1.11 4.63
CA GLU A 177 -7.71 2.51 4.26
C GLU A 177 -7.27 2.68 2.80
N CYS A 178 -6.48 1.74 2.26
CA CYS A 178 -6.19 1.69 0.83
C CYS A 178 -7.46 1.50 -0.01
N LYS A 179 -8.39 0.63 0.42
CA LYS A 179 -9.70 0.47 -0.24
C LYS A 179 -10.57 1.73 -0.11
N GLU A 180 -10.56 2.39 1.04
CA GLU A 180 -11.29 3.65 1.25
C GLU A 180 -10.78 4.75 0.31
N MET A 181 -9.48 4.87 0.13
CA MET A 181 -8.86 5.77 -0.86
C MET A 181 -9.35 5.46 -2.28
N ILE A 182 -9.28 4.19 -2.69
CA ILE A 182 -9.71 3.78 -4.04
C ILE A 182 -11.20 4.10 -4.24
N ALA A 183 -12.05 3.74 -3.29
CA ALA A 183 -13.48 4.02 -3.36
C ALA A 183 -13.78 5.53 -3.45
N ALA A 184 -13.05 6.37 -2.71
CA ALA A 184 -13.20 7.82 -2.76
C ALA A 184 -12.81 8.41 -4.13
N LEU A 185 -11.73 7.92 -4.73
CA LEU A 185 -11.31 8.31 -6.09
C LEU A 185 -12.34 7.85 -7.13
N HIS A 186 -12.82 6.61 -7.07
CA HIS A 186 -13.86 6.10 -7.95
C HIS A 186 -15.18 6.90 -7.82
N ALA A 187 -15.60 7.20 -6.60
CA ALA A 187 -16.77 8.04 -6.34
C ALA A 187 -16.60 9.47 -6.89
N ALA A 188 -15.38 9.95 -7.01
CA ALA A 188 -15.05 11.23 -7.63
C ALA A 188 -14.97 11.16 -9.18
N GLY A 189 -15.21 9.99 -9.79
CA GLY A 189 -15.08 9.75 -11.23
C GLY A 189 -13.62 9.59 -11.70
N ILE A 190 -12.67 9.33 -10.80
CA ILE A 190 -11.24 9.23 -11.08
C ILE A 190 -10.81 7.78 -10.99
N GLY A 191 -10.23 7.23 -12.06
CA GLY A 191 -9.64 5.89 -12.07
C GLY A 191 -8.31 5.86 -11.32
N VAL A 192 -7.94 4.69 -10.81
CA VAL A 192 -6.67 4.49 -10.09
C VAL A 192 -5.75 3.58 -10.89
N ILE A 193 -4.51 4.02 -11.07
CA ILE A 193 -3.42 3.23 -11.64
C ILE A 193 -2.42 2.97 -10.50
N MET A 194 -2.07 1.71 -10.28
CA MET A 194 -1.05 1.34 -9.32
C MET A 194 0.28 1.12 -10.06
N ASP A 195 1.30 1.89 -9.69
CA ASP A 195 2.65 1.67 -10.17
C ASP A 195 3.28 0.49 -9.43
N VAL A 196 3.92 -0.40 -10.17
CA VAL A 196 4.51 -1.62 -9.62
C VAL A 196 5.91 -1.87 -10.20
N VAL A 197 6.82 -2.31 -9.33
CA VAL A 197 8.22 -2.61 -9.66
C VAL A 197 8.51 -4.07 -9.35
N TYR A 198 8.68 -4.88 -10.38
CA TYR A 198 8.94 -6.32 -10.23
C TYR A 198 10.35 -6.75 -10.62
N ASN A 199 11.21 -5.80 -11.03
CA ASN A 199 12.56 -6.09 -11.51
C ASN A 199 13.60 -6.20 -10.40
N HIS A 200 13.31 -5.74 -9.18
CA HIS A 200 14.19 -5.85 -8.02
C HIS A 200 13.42 -5.84 -6.71
N MET A 201 14.09 -6.16 -5.62
CA MET A 201 13.62 -6.02 -4.24
C MET A 201 14.63 -5.23 -3.42
N TYR A 202 14.17 -4.66 -2.29
CA TYR A 202 14.98 -3.82 -1.41
C TYR A 202 16.24 -4.52 -0.89
N ARG A 203 16.15 -5.80 -0.57
CA ARG A 203 17.27 -6.60 -0.04
C ARG A 203 17.27 -7.99 -0.63
N TYR A 204 18.44 -8.61 -0.66
CA TYR A 204 18.58 -10.02 -1.04
C TYR A 204 17.88 -10.93 -0.02
N GLU A 205 18.05 -10.66 1.28
CA GLU A 205 17.35 -11.36 2.36
C GLU A 205 15.90 -10.86 2.46
N ASN A 206 15.05 -11.35 1.58
CA ASN A 206 13.63 -11.01 1.52
C ASN A 206 12.76 -12.26 1.56
N VAL A 207 11.44 -12.08 1.60
CA VAL A 207 10.48 -13.18 1.74
C VAL A 207 10.57 -14.20 0.61
N LEU A 208 10.91 -13.80 -0.62
CA LEU A 208 11.04 -14.70 -1.77
C LEU A 208 12.30 -15.57 -1.61
N ASN A 209 13.44 -14.93 -1.40
CA ASN A 209 14.72 -15.63 -1.30
C ASN A 209 14.84 -16.49 -0.03
N ASN A 210 14.26 -16.05 1.07
CA ASN A 210 14.21 -16.84 2.31
C ASN A 210 13.29 -18.06 2.18
N THR A 211 12.31 -18.02 1.26
CA THR A 211 11.37 -19.14 1.01
C THR A 211 11.93 -20.13 0.00
N VAL A 212 12.48 -19.63 -1.11
CA VAL A 212 13.09 -20.43 -2.17
C VAL A 212 14.40 -19.75 -2.58
N PRO A 213 15.52 -20.07 -1.90
CA PRO A 213 16.81 -19.44 -2.17
C PRO A 213 17.21 -19.54 -3.64
N ASP A 214 17.76 -18.47 -4.18
CA ASP A 214 18.37 -18.35 -5.50
C ASP A 214 17.43 -18.61 -6.71
N TYR A 215 16.13 -18.77 -6.47
CA TYR A 215 15.17 -19.04 -7.55
C TYR A 215 14.69 -17.75 -8.26
N PHE A 216 14.47 -16.68 -7.51
CA PHE A 216 13.84 -15.45 -8.04
C PHE A 216 14.85 -14.44 -8.58
N PHE A 217 16.11 -14.53 -8.16
CA PHE A 217 17.14 -13.56 -8.51
C PHE A 217 18.06 -14.12 -9.59
N ARG A 218 18.38 -13.27 -10.56
CA ARG A 218 19.37 -13.61 -11.57
C ARG A 218 20.76 -13.64 -10.93
N GLN A 219 21.52 -14.66 -11.29
CA GLN A 219 22.90 -14.82 -10.83
C GLN A 219 23.84 -14.88 -12.04
N ASN A 220 25.03 -14.35 -11.86
CA ASN A 220 26.15 -14.52 -12.77
C ASN A 220 26.72 -15.96 -12.64
N GLU A 221 27.62 -16.35 -13.53
CA GLU A 221 28.25 -17.68 -13.51
C GLU A 221 29.04 -17.96 -12.21
N ASP A 222 29.53 -16.92 -11.54
CA ASP A 222 30.25 -17.00 -10.28
C ASP A 222 29.31 -17.03 -9.04
N GLY A 223 27.98 -17.03 -9.25
CA GLY A 223 26.97 -17.02 -8.19
C GLY A 223 26.69 -15.64 -7.58
N SER A 224 27.33 -14.59 -8.03
CA SER A 224 26.99 -13.22 -7.64
C SER A 224 25.67 -12.76 -8.25
N LEU A 225 24.99 -11.81 -7.62
CA LEU A 225 23.79 -11.22 -8.19
C LEU A 225 24.12 -10.43 -9.48
N SER A 226 23.28 -10.61 -10.47
CA SER A 226 23.36 -9.90 -11.77
C SER A 226 22.72 -8.53 -11.68
#